data_55a9f7db4bbcb572f8f612ee59ba6345
#
_entry.id   55a9f7db4bbcb572f8f612ee59ba6345
#
_cell.length_a   1.000
_cell.length_b   1.000
_cell.length_c   1.000
_cell.angle_alpha   90.00
_cell.angle_beta   90.00
_cell.angle_gamma   90.00
#
_symmetry.space_group_name_H-M   'P 1'
#
loop_
_entity.id
_entity.type
_entity.pdbx_description
1 polymer ?
#
loop_
_entity_poly.entity_id
_entity_poly.type
_entity_poly.pdbx_seq_one_letter_code
_entity_poly.pdbx_strand_id
1 'polypeptide(L)'
;GEISYPLEYKFLICDDQQQPLYWEEDENRVLNLPSQQVGETVIVSGLYFRDNLPLWRCAGSVIPVFSLRSEKSFGVGDLGDLRMLVDWVRKTCQRIIQVLPMNDTTTTHTRTDSYPYSAISIYALHPMYISLPDLGELADPEKAAFFARKQAELNGLDAVDYEQAVRYKLEYCREYFRQEGEAILSTSEYREFFAQNESWLMPYAAYCYLRDMYRTSDFTQWKENSVFDKNTIRELCSVEGKAYPEISFLYFLQYVLHT
;
A
#
# COMPACT_ATOMS: atom_id res chain seq x y z
N GLY A 1 21.85 4.42 -51.29
CA GLY A 1 21.93 3.12 -51.98
C GLY A 1 20.51 2.67 -52.24
N GLU A 2 20.25 2.06 -53.39
CA GLU A 2 18.97 1.42 -53.71
C GLU A 2 18.75 0.24 -52.77
N ILE A 3 17.60 0.20 -52.11
CA ILE A 3 17.18 -0.94 -51.28
C ILE A 3 16.63 -2.00 -52.26
N SER A 4 17.24 -3.20 -52.29
CA SER A 4 16.73 -4.31 -53.09
C SER A 4 15.75 -5.15 -52.24
N TYR A 5 14.64 -5.58 -52.84
CA TYR A 5 13.68 -6.50 -52.20
C TYR A 5 13.85 -7.92 -52.74
N PRO A 6 13.57 -8.93 -51.93
CA PRO A 6 13.02 -8.89 -50.56
C PRO A 6 14.05 -8.38 -49.52
N LEU A 7 13.58 -7.59 -48.57
CA LEU A 7 14.38 -7.14 -47.44
C LEU A 7 14.25 -8.11 -46.28
N GLU A 8 15.36 -8.69 -45.85
CA GLU A 8 15.40 -9.50 -44.64
C GLU A 8 15.76 -8.63 -43.42
N TYR A 9 15.03 -8.81 -42.32
CA TYR A 9 15.27 -8.08 -41.09
C TYR A 9 14.86 -8.88 -39.86
N LYS A 10 15.36 -8.46 -38.71
CA LYS A 10 14.93 -8.91 -37.36
C LYS A 10 14.76 -7.73 -36.46
N PHE A 11 13.88 -7.87 -35.48
CA PHE A 11 13.85 -6.96 -34.36
C PHE A 11 14.88 -7.35 -33.31
N LEU A 12 15.35 -6.35 -32.59
CA LEU A 12 16.20 -6.56 -31.43
C LEU A 12 15.79 -5.59 -30.31
N ILE A 13 15.95 -6.05 -29.07
CA ILE A 13 15.79 -5.24 -27.88
C ILE A 13 17.18 -4.76 -27.47
N CYS A 14 17.32 -3.45 -27.27
CA CYS A 14 18.55 -2.82 -26.83
C CYS A 14 18.41 -2.24 -25.43
N ASP A 15 19.52 -2.07 -24.75
CA ASP A 15 19.58 -1.23 -23.54
C ASP A 15 19.54 0.27 -23.88
N ASP A 16 19.59 1.12 -22.83
CA ASP A 16 19.58 2.59 -22.97
C ASP A 16 20.82 3.14 -23.71
N GLN A 17 21.88 2.31 -23.86
CA GLN A 17 23.11 2.63 -24.59
C GLN A 17 23.11 2.07 -26.01
N GLN A 18 21.95 1.59 -26.49
CA GLN A 18 21.74 0.96 -27.79
C GLN A 18 22.57 -0.33 -28.01
N GLN A 19 22.98 -1.00 -26.91
CA GLN A 19 23.62 -2.30 -27.04
C GLN A 19 22.57 -3.41 -27.12
N PRO A 20 22.74 -4.40 -28.03
CA PRO A 20 21.80 -5.50 -28.20
C PRO A 20 21.69 -6.35 -26.92
N LEU A 21 20.47 -6.48 -26.36
CA LEU A 21 20.17 -7.39 -25.27
C LEU A 21 19.59 -8.71 -25.77
N TYR A 22 18.61 -8.65 -26.67
CA TYR A 22 17.92 -9.82 -27.20
C TYR A 22 17.61 -9.64 -28.69
N TRP A 23 17.92 -10.65 -29.45
CA TRP A 23 17.50 -10.75 -30.86
C TRP A 23 16.18 -11.51 -30.94
N GLU A 24 15.33 -11.13 -31.89
CA GLU A 24 14.13 -11.90 -32.22
C GLU A 24 14.52 -13.32 -32.62
N GLU A 25 13.76 -14.30 -32.12
CA GLU A 25 13.98 -15.71 -32.45
C GLU A 25 13.38 -16.07 -33.81
N ASP A 26 13.51 -17.34 -34.21
CA ASP A 26 13.14 -17.87 -35.51
C ASP A 26 13.94 -17.29 -36.68
N GLU A 27 13.49 -17.54 -37.90
CA GLU A 27 14.10 -17.06 -39.13
C GLU A 27 13.90 -15.54 -39.31
N ASN A 28 14.75 -14.93 -40.17
CA ASN A 28 14.60 -13.52 -40.50
C ASN A 28 13.21 -13.25 -41.09
N ARG A 29 12.68 -12.09 -40.77
CA ARG A 29 11.45 -11.59 -41.41
C ARG A 29 11.79 -11.17 -42.82
N VAL A 30 10.89 -11.45 -43.74
CA VAL A 30 11.03 -11.09 -45.14
C VAL A 30 9.97 -10.04 -45.49
N LEU A 31 10.39 -8.87 -45.89
CA LEU A 31 9.52 -7.81 -46.37
C LEU A 31 9.58 -7.78 -47.92
N ASN A 32 8.47 -8.17 -48.53
CA ASN A 32 8.26 -8.04 -49.96
C ASN A 32 7.39 -6.82 -50.20
N LEU A 33 7.93 -5.79 -50.82
CA LEU A 33 7.15 -4.64 -51.22
C LEU A 33 6.89 -4.66 -52.72
N PRO A 34 5.70 -4.29 -53.18
CA PRO A 34 5.46 -4.07 -54.61
C PRO A 34 6.34 -2.91 -55.12
N SER A 35 6.50 -2.83 -56.42
CA SER A 35 7.23 -1.72 -57.05
C SER A 35 6.62 -0.38 -56.59
N GLN A 36 7.44 0.47 -55.95
CA GLN A 36 7.02 1.74 -55.41
C GLN A 36 7.27 2.90 -56.36
N GLN A 37 6.38 3.88 -56.34
CA GLN A 37 6.64 5.16 -57.01
C GLN A 37 7.33 6.15 -56.05
N VAL A 38 8.08 7.08 -56.61
CA VAL A 38 8.76 8.12 -55.81
C VAL A 38 7.73 8.92 -55.03
N GLY A 39 7.88 8.95 -53.69
CA GLY A 39 6.97 9.66 -52.78
C GLY A 39 5.91 8.77 -52.10
N GLU A 40 5.84 7.50 -52.40
CA GLU A 40 4.96 6.57 -51.66
C GLU A 40 5.57 6.19 -50.30
N THR A 41 4.69 6.07 -49.31
CA THR A 41 5.03 5.57 -47.97
C THR A 41 4.28 4.27 -47.72
N VAL A 42 5.01 3.22 -47.39
CA VAL A 42 4.41 1.94 -46.99
C VAL A 42 4.48 1.81 -45.46
N ILE A 43 3.34 1.56 -44.86
CA ILE A 43 3.21 1.32 -43.41
C ILE A 43 2.94 -0.17 -43.19
N VAL A 44 3.84 -0.84 -42.48
CA VAL A 44 3.66 -2.22 -42.02
C VAL A 44 3.23 -2.17 -40.57
N SER A 45 2.04 -2.67 -40.27
CA SER A 45 1.46 -2.69 -38.94
C SER A 45 1.18 -4.10 -38.42
N GLY A 46 0.86 -4.24 -37.13
CA GLY A 46 0.57 -5.53 -36.52
C GLY A 46 1.81 -6.41 -36.30
N LEU A 47 2.99 -5.80 -36.31
CA LEU A 47 4.23 -6.52 -36.00
C LEU A 47 4.37 -6.67 -34.49
N TYR A 48 4.81 -7.84 -34.03
CA TYR A 48 5.13 -8.13 -32.64
C TYR A 48 6.51 -8.80 -32.58
N PHE A 49 7.21 -8.60 -31.47
CA PHE A 49 8.51 -9.25 -31.23
C PHE A 49 8.27 -10.75 -31.02
N ARG A 50 9.05 -11.60 -31.73
CA ARG A 50 8.98 -13.06 -31.56
C ARG A 50 9.98 -13.46 -30.49
N ASP A 51 9.46 -13.89 -29.35
CA ASP A 51 10.24 -14.55 -28.33
C ASP A 51 9.69 -15.98 -28.12
N ASN A 52 10.54 -16.93 -28.01
CA ASN A 52 10.22 -18.29 -27.61
C ASN A 52 10.46 -18.46 -26.11
N LEU A 53 10.46 -17.35 -25.35
CA LEU A 53 10.56 -17.43 -23.90
C LEU A 53 9.44 -18.34 -23.40
N PRO A 54 9.77 -19.33 -22.58
CA PRO A 54 8.74 -20.22 -22.04
C PRO A 54 7.68 -19.37 -21.36
N LEU A 55 6.44 -19.48 -21.82
CA LEU A 55 5.31 -18.78 -21.19
C LEU A 55 5.38 -19.01 -19.68
N TRP A 56 5.65 -17.96 -18.95
CA TRP A 56 5.64 -18.03 -17.50
C TRP A 56 4.23 -18.41 -17.04
N ARG A 57 4.10 -19.63 -16.50
CA ARG A 57 2.86 -20.13 -15.95
C ARG A 57 2.97 -20.14 -14.45
N CYS A 58 1.99 -19.57 -13.78
CA CYS A 58 1.92 -19.57 -12.34
C CYS A 58 0.49 -19.76 -11.87
N ALA A 59 0.38 -20.24 -10.65
CA ALA A 59 -0.87 -20.24 -9.89
C ALA A 59 -0.71 -19.27 -8.73
N GLY A 60 -1.82 -18.69 -8.29
CA GLY A 60 -1.85 -17.78 -7.16
C GLY A 60 -3.23 -17.65 -6.57
N SER A 61 -3.30 -16.97 -5.43
CA SER A 61 -4.55 -16.69 -4.73
C SER A 61 -4.85 -15.20 -4.76
N VAL A 62 -6.14 -14.86 -4.94
CA VAL A 62 -6.65 -13.50 -4.76
C VAL A 62 -7.36 -13.46 -3.42
N ILE A 63 -6.93 -12.60 -2.50
CA ILE A 63 -7.51 -12.55 -1.17
C ILE A 63 -7.49 -11.14 -0.59
N PRO A 64 -8.60 -10.68 0.00
CA PRO A 64 -8.57 -9.47 0.82
C PRO A 64 -7.89 -9.78 2.15
N VAL A 65 -6.88 -8.99 2.54
CA VAL A 65 -6.13 -9.24 3.79
C VAL A 65 -7.05 -9.25 5.01
N PHE A 66 -8.04 -8.37 5.06
CA PHE A 66 -9.00 -8.30 6.17
C PHE A 66 -9.82 -9.58 6.37
N SER A 67 -9.92 -10.46 5.37
CA SER A 67 -10.64 -11.75 5.46
C SER A 67 -9.79 -12.90 6.02
N LEU A 68 -8.49 -12.69 6.16
CA LEU A 68 -7.61 -13.68 6.78
C LEU A 68 -7.96 -13.87 8.25
N ARG A 69 -7.74 -15.10 8.74
CA ARG A 69 -7.97 -15.46 10.13
C ARG A 69 -6.86 -16.37 10.63
N SER A 70 -6.30 -16.04 11.77
CA SER A 70 -5.41 -16.88 12.55
C SER A 70 -5.74 -16.76 14.04
N GLU A 71 -5.09 -17.54 14.86
CA GLU A 71 -5.19 -17.40 16.32
C GLU A 71 -4.63 -16.04 16.82
N LYS A 72 -3.75 -15.42 16.01
CA LYS A 72 -3.13 -14.14 16.33
C LYS A 72 -3.89 -12.91 15.80
N SER A 73 -4.86 -13.11 14.90
CA SER A 73 -5.70 -12.01 14.40
C SER A 73 -6.44 -11.32 15.53
N PHE A 74 -6.84 -10.07 15.31
CA PHE A 74 -7.65 -9.30 16.26
C PHE A 74 -9.03 -8.96 15.64
N GLY A 75 -9.82 -10.00 15.37
CA GLY A 75 -11.15 -9.85 14.75
C GLY A 75 -11.14 -9.50 13.26
N VAL A 76 -9.98 -9.18 12.71
CA VAL A 76 -9.77 -8.84 11.30
C VAL A 76 -8.37 -9.30 10.90
N GLY A 77 -8.19 -9.74 9.66
CA GLY A 77 -6.88 -10.11 9.14
C GLY A 77 -5.96 -8.90 8.98
N ASP A 78 -4.69 -9.09 9.25
CA ASP A 78 -3.68 -8.04 9.26
C ASP A 78 -2.36 -8.46 8.58
N LEU A 79 -1.31 -7.63 8.68
CA LEU A 79 -0.01 -7.88 8.06
C LEU A 79 0.69 -9.13 8.63
N GLY A 80 0.45 -9.47 9.91
CA GLY A 80 0.93 -10.72 10.50
C GLY A 80 0.28 -11.93 9.85
N ASP A 81 -1.03 -11.88 9.61
CA ASP A 81 -1.78 -12.94 8.90
C ASP A 81 -1.34 -13.04 7.43
N LEU A 82 -1.07 -11.91 6.77
CA LEU A 82 -0.53 -11.90 5.41
C LEU A 82 0.84 -12.60 5.34
N ARG A 83 1.71 -12.39 6.31
CA ARG A 83 3.01 -13.09 6.41
C ARG A 83 2.80 -14.60 6.50
N MET A 84 1.86 -15.05 7.32
CA MET A 84 1.51 -16.48 7.43
C MET A 84 0.95 -17.04 6.10
N LEU A 85 0.15 -16.23 5.38
CA LEU A 85 -0.36 -16.61 4.06
C LEU A 85 0.79 -16.74 3.04
N VAL A 86 1.78 -15.86 3.05
CA VAL A 86 2.97 -15.96 2.17
C VAL A 86 3.70 -17.27 2.40
N ASP A 87 3.88 -17.68 3.66
CA ASP A 87 4.49 -18.96 3.98
C ASP A 87 3.68 -20.17 3.49
N TRP A 88 2.36 -20.09 3.59
CA TRP A 88 1.46 -21.13 3.07
C TRP A 88 1.52 -21.20 1.54
N VAL A 89 1.46 -20.07 0.85
CA VAL A 89 1.58 -19.96 -0.62
C VAL A 89 2.90 -20.56 -1.12
N ARG A 90 4.01 -20.29 -0.42
CA ARG A 90 5.31 -20.90 -0.71
C ARG A 90 5.27 -22.43 -0.59
N LYS A 91 4.66 -22.96 0.49
CA LYS A 91 4.54 -24.41 0.73
C LYS A 91 3.66 -25.12 -0.29
N THR A 92 2.67 -24.43 -0.85
CA THR A 92 1.75 -24.95 -1.88
C THR A 92 2.23 -24.71 -3.30
N CYS A 93 3.49 -24.24 -3.48
CA CYS A 93 4.10 -23.95 -4.79
C CYS A 93 3.34 -22.91 -5.63
N GLN A 94 2.52 -22.08 -5.01
CA GLN A 94 1.95 -20.90 -5.65
C GLN A 94 3.02 -19.81 -5.78
N ARG A 95 2.85 -18.88 -6.72
CA ARG A 95 3.85 -17.87 -7.04
C ARG A 95 3.35 -16.44 -6.97
N ILE A 96 2.04 -16.26 -6.86
CA ILE A 96 1.40 -14.95 -6.81
C ILE A 96 0.39 -14.92 -5.67
N ILE A 97 0.38 -13.80 -4.94
CA ILE A 97 -0.73 -13.39 -4.08
C ILE A 97 -1.20 -12.05 -4.61
N GLN A 98 -2.48 -11.95 -4.95
CA GLN A 98 -3.12 -10.67 -5.23
C GLN A 98 -3.94 -10.27 -4.02
N VAL A 99 -3.66 -9.10 -3.47
CA VAL A 99 -4.44 -8.50 -2.37
C VAL A 99 -5.31 -7.35 -2.87
N LEU A 100 -6.40 -7.06 -2.17
CA LEU A 100 -7.14 -5.82 -2.40
C LEU A 100 -6.36 -4.63 -1.83
N PRO A 101 -6.69 -3.39 -2.24
CA PRO A 101 -6.05 -2.20 -1.68
C PRO A 101 -6.10 -2.20 -0.15
N MET A 102 -4.98 -1.88 0.48
CA MET A 102 -4.83 -1.80 1.93
C MET A 102 -4.69 -0.36 2.43
N ASN A 103 -4.91 0.59 1.54
CA ASN A 103 -4.83 2.01 1.85
C ASN A 103 -5.89 2.44 2.85
N ASP A 104 -5.62 3.53 3.57
CA ASP A 104 -6.57 4.07 4.54
C ASP A 104 -7.81 4.64 3.86
N THR A 105 -8.96 4.15 4.31
CA THR A 105 -10.30 4.53 3.84
C THR A 105 -11.12 5.24 4.92
N THR A 106 -10.50 5.58 6.05
CA THR A 106 -11.20 6.11 7.22
C THR A 106 -11.74 7.51 6.96
N THR A 107 -13.04 7.62 6.88
CA THR A 107 -13.77 8.90 6.69
C THR A 107 -14.77 9.17 7.79
N THR A 108 -15.46 8.14 8.30
CA THR A 108 -16.57 8.25 9.25
C THR A 108 -16.37 7.44 10.52
N HIS A 109 -15.36 6.60 10.59
CA HIS A 109 -15.14 5.59 11.64
C HIS A 109 -16.28 4.57 11.76
N THR A 110 -17.05 4.37 10.70
CA THR A 110 -18.15 3.40 10.65
C THR A 110 -17.87 2.29 9.64
N ARG A 111 -18.75 1.29 9.60
CA ARG A 111 -18.66 0.17 8.65
C ARG A 111 -18.55 0.62 7.19
N THR A 112 -19.01 1.82 6.83
CA THR A 112 -18.88 2.34 5.46
C THR A 112 -17.43 2.47 5.03
N ASP A 113 -16.50 2.68 5.97
CA ASP A 113 -15.08 2.80 5.71
C ASP A 113 -14.40 1.44 5.40
N SER A 114 -15.12 0.33 5.53
CA SER A 114 -14.58 -1.00 5.18
C SER A 114 -14.44 -1.24 3.68
N TYR A 115 -14.92 -0.33 2.83
CA TYR A 115 -14.83 -0.45 1.37
C TYR A 115 -13.42 -0.07 0.88
N PRO A 116 -12.61 -1.02 0.38
CA PRO A 116 -11.18 -0.83 0.18
C PRO A 116 -10.81 0.12 -0.98
N TYR A 117 -11.79 0.47 -1.84
CA TYR A 117 -11.53 1.30 -3.02
C TYR A 117 -11.81 2.80 -2.79
N SER A 118 -12.23 3.21 -1.59
CA SER A 118 -12.47 4.61 -1.22
C SER A 118 -11.33 5.20 -0.40
N ALA A 119 -10.10 4.99 -0.85
CA ALA A 119 -8.90 5.43 -0.13
C ALA A 119 -8.81 6.96 -0.03
N ILE A 120 -8.49 7.47 1.17
CA ILE A 120 -8.20 8.88 1.42
C ILE A 120 -6.75 9.26 1.07
N SER A 121 -5.88 8.27 0.90
CA SER A 121 -4.49 8.44 0.51
C SER A 121 -4.01 7.23 -0.30
N ILE A 122 -3.19 7.48 -1.31
CA ILE A 122 -2.54 6.41 -2.09
C ILE A 122 -1.28 5.87 -1.39
N TYR A 123 -0.81 6.53 -0.34
CA TYR A 123 0.40 6.15 0.41
C TYR A 123 0.07 5.55 1.77
N ALA A 124 -0.85 6.17 2.52
CA ALA A 124 -1.17 5.74 3.86
C ALA A 124 -1.89 4.40 3.89
N LEU A 125 -1.47 3.50 4.77
CA LEU A 125 -2.09 2.21 5.01
C LEU A 125 -3.15 2.32 6.11
N HIS A 126 -4.20 1.50 6.01
CA HIS A 126 -5.28 1.50 6.98
C HIS A 126 -4.80 0.87 8.31
N PRO A 127 -4.99 1.57 9.46
CA PRO A 127 -4.50 1.08 10.75
C PRO A 127 -5.04 -0.29 11.19
N MET A 128 -6.15 -0.75 10.62
CA MET A 128 -6.65 -2.10 10.93
C MET A 128 -5.67 -3.21 10.56
N TYR A 129 -4.72 -2.95 9.64
CA TYR A 129 -3.74 -3.94 9.21
C TYR A 129 -2.51 -4.04 10.11
N ILE A 130 -2.41 -3.24 11.19
CA ILE A 130 -1.33 -3.39 12.19
C ILE A 130 -1.45 -4.75 12.86
N SER A 131 -0.36 -5.51 12.87
CA SER A 131 -0.24 -6.75 13.67
C SER A 131 0.10 -6.38 15.12
N LEU A 132 -0.86 -6.51 16.02
CA LEU A 132 -0.62 -6.17 17.44
C LEU A 132 0.45 -7.05 18.08
N PRO A 133 0.56 -8.36 17.78
CA PRO A 133 1.66 -9.18 18.29
C PRO A 133 3.06 -8.71 17.85
N ASP A 134 3.17 -8.14 16.65
CA ASP A 134 4.45 -7.62 16.14
C ASP A 134 4.77 -6.22 16.70
N LEU A 135 3.73 -5.48 17.12
CA LEU A 135 3.89 -4.16 17.74
C LEU A 135 4.59 -4.28 19.10
N GLY A 136 4.16 -5.21 19.94
CA GLY A 136 4.69 -5.46 21.27
C GLY A 136 3.62 -5.58 22.34
N GLU A 137 4.02 -5.94 23.56
CA GLU A 137 3.13 -6.17 24.70
C GLU A 137 2.92 -4.91 25.52
N LEU A 138 1.73 -4.78 26.10
CA LEU A 138 1.43 -3.72 27.06
C LEU A 138 2.02 -4.08 28.43
N ALA A 139 2.70 -3.13 29.04
CA ALA A 139 3.29 -3.31 30.37
C ALA A 139 2.24 -3.43 31.50
N ASP A 140 1.03 -2.87 31.28
CA ASP A 140 -0.09 -2.96 32.21
C ASP A 140 -0.82 -4.29 32.07
N PRO A 141 -0.75 -5.23 33.06
CA PRO A 141 -1.36 -6.55 32.95
C PRO A 141 -2.88 -6.52 32.84
N GLU A 142 -3.55 -5.51 33.43
CA GLU A 142 -5.01 -5.41 33.38
C GLU A 142 -5.46 -5.02 31.97
N LYS A 143 -4.76 -4.08 31.35
CA LYS A 143 -4.99 -3.70 29.95
C LYS A 143 -4.66 -4.84 29.00
N ALA A 144 -3.52 -5.51 29.17
CA ALA A 144 -3.16 -6.68 28.39
C ALA A 144 -4.26 -7.77 28.46
N ALA A 145 -4.74 -8.10 29.67
CA ALA A 145 -5.84 -9.06 29.87
C ALA A 145 -7.16 -8.58 29.25
N PHE A 146 -7.45 -7.27 29.30
CA PHE A 146 -8.64 -6.70 28.64
C PHE A 146 -8.59 -6.92 27.12
N PHE A 147 -7.48 -6.56 26.47
CA PHE A 147 -7.35 -6.72 25.02
C PHE A 147 -7.29 -8.17 24.59
N ALA A 148 -6.69 -9.08 25.39
CA ALA A 148 -6.73 -10.51 25.13
C ALA A 148 -8.16 -11.07 25.10
N ARG A 149 -9.02 -10.63 26.05
CA ARG A 149 -10.45 -10.99 26.03
C ARG A 149 -11.15 -10.45 24.80
N LYS A 150 -10.87 -9.17 24.40
CA LYS A 150 -11.47 -8.58 23.19
C LYS A 150 -11.02 -9.30 21.91
N GLN A 151 -9.77 -9.70 21.85
CA GLN A 151 -9.27 -10.53 20.77
C GLN A 151 -10.04 -11.84 20.64
N ALA A 152 -10.19 -12.59 21.75
CA ALA A 152 -10.92 -13.84 21.78
C ALA A 152 -12.40 -13.66 21.38
N GLU A 153 -13.06 -12.59 21.88
CA GLU A 153 -14.43 -12.23 21.55
C GLU A 153 -14.58 -11.98 20.02
N LEU A 154 -13.75 -11.10 19.45
CA LEU A 154 -13.83 -10.73 18.06
C LEU A 154 -13.40 -11.86 17.10
N ASN A 155 -12.43 -12.68 17.49
CA ASN A 155 -12.04 -13.85 16.71
C ASN A 155 -13.10 -14.95 16.72
N GLY A 156 -13.97 -15.00 17.73
CA GLY A 156 -15.07 -15.93 17.80
C GLY A 156 -16.29 -15.57 16.96
N LEU A 157 -16.31 -14.41 16.33
CA LEU A 157 -17.43 -13.98 15.48
C LEU A 157 -17.37 -14.64 14.09
N ASP A 158 -18.53 -15.01 13.56
CA ASP A 158 -18.67 -15.59 12.21
C ASP A 158 -18.34 -14.59 11.09
N ALA A 159 -18.44 -13.29 11.36
CA ALA A 159 -18.14 -12.21 10.45
C ALA A 159 -17.30 -11.13 11.14
N VAL A 160 -16.55 -10.35 10.33
CA VAL A 160 -15.78 -9.21 10.84
C VAL A 160 -16.72 -8.14 11.38
N ASP A 161 -16.59 -7.82 12.65
CA ASP A 161 -17.11 -6.56 13.21
C ASP A 161 -16.05 -5.47 13.00
N TYR A 162 -16.15 -4.78 11.86
CA TYR A 162 -15.18 -3.77 11.45
C TYR A 162 -15.00 -2.67 12.50
N GLU A 163 -16.11 -2.14 13.01
CA GLU A 163 -16.06 -1.00 13.92
C GLU A 163 -15.40 -1.35 15.24
N GLN A 164 -15.74 -2.51 15.81
CA GLN A 164 -15.12 -2.95 17.05
C GLN A 164 -13.66 -3.36 16.87
N ALA A 165 -13.34 -4.08 15.78
CA ALA A 165 -11.98 -4.48 15.49
C ALA A 165 -11.05 -3.27 15.33
N VAL A 166 -11.43 -2.29 14.50
CA VAL A 166 -10.65 -1.06 14.28
C VAL A 166 -10.52 -0.27 15.58
N ARG A 167 -11.62 -0.07 16.30
CA ARG A 167 -11.62 0.67 17.56
C ARG A 167 -10.65 0.08 18.58
N TYR A 168 -10.76 -1.20 18.88
CA TYR A 168 -9.89 -1.82 19.88
C TYR A 168 -8.44 -1.96 19.44
N LYS A 169 -8.17 -2.16 18.14
CA LYS A 169 -6.79 -2.11 17.62
C LYS A 169 -6.19 -0.71 17.81
N LEU A 170 -6.92 0.35 17.48
CA LEU A 170 -6.45 1.73 17.70
C LEU A 170 -6.29 2.06 19.19
N GLU A 171 -7.20 1.59 20.04
CA GLU A 171 -7.06 1.75 21.49
C GLU A 171 -5.80 1.06 22.02
N TYR A 172 -5.50 -0.17 21.57
CA TYR A 172 -4.26 -0.87 21.88
C TYR A 172 -3.03 -0.10 21.40
N CYS A 173 -3.03 0.32 20.13
CA CYS A 173 -1.92 1.11 19.58
C CYS A 173 -1.70 2.41 20.35
N ARG A 174 -2.77 3.05 20.85
CA ARG A 174 -2.68 4.28 21.65
C ARG A 174 -2.09 4.02 23.03
N GLU A 175 -2.45 2.91 23.68
CA GLU A 175 -1.82 2.51 24.95
C GLU A 175 -0.34 2.19 24.75
N TYR A 176 0.00 1.45 23.71
CA TYR A 176 1.39 1.13 23.37
C TYR A 176 2.19 2.40 23.04
N PHE A 177 1.60 3.33 22.29
CA PHE A 177 2.22 4.61 21.98
C PHE A 177 2.49 5.47 23.23
N ARG A 178 1.61 5.44 24.23
CA ARG A 178 1.87 6.11 25.53
C ARG A 178 3.06 5.49 26.26
N GLN A 179 3.26 4.19 26.10
CA GLN A 179 4.35 3.44 26.72
C GLN A 179 5.68 3.66 26.01
N GLU A 180 5.72 3.53 24.69
CA GLU A 180 6.95 3.43 23.89
C GLU A 180 7.11 4.54 22.83
N GLY A 181 6.08 5.36 22.63
CA GLY A 181 6.04 6.29 21.51
C GLY A 181 7.21 7.27 21.47
N GLU A 182 7.59 7.86 22.61
CA GLU A 182 8.70 8.80 22.70
C GLU A 182 10.02 8.11 22.30
N ALA A 183 10.26 6.91 22.81
CA ALA A 183 11.44 6.12 22.47
C ALA A 183 11.49 5.80 20.98
N ILE A 184 10.37 5.34 20.40
CA ILE A 184 10.26 4.99 18.97
C ILE A 184 10.50 6.22 18.08
N LEU A 185 9.82 7.34 18.36
CA LEU A 185 9.97 8.57 17.58
C LEU A 185 11.37 9.20 17.68
N SER A 186 12.17 8.78 18.67
CA SER A 186 13.55 9.23 18.86
C SER A 186 14.57 8.39 18.10
N THR A 187 14.16 7.25 17.51
CA THR A 187 15.09 6.35 16.78
C THR A 187 15.60 6.96 15.47
N SER A 188 16.74 6.48 14.99
CA SER A 188 17.27 6.85 13.67
C SER A 188 16.38 6.34 12.55
N GLU A 189 15.86 5.15 12.70
CA GLU A 189 14.97 4.47 11.74
C GLU A 189 13.67 5.25 11.52
N TYR A 190 13.05 5.73 12.60
CA TYR A 190 11.88 6.58 12.49
C TYR A 190 12.21 7.93 11.81
N ARG A 191 13.33 8.56 12.17
CA ARG A 191 13.72 9.84 11.55
C ARG A 191 13.98 9.69 10.06
N GLU A 192 14.61 8.59 9.65
CA GLU A 192 14.82 8.27 8.23
C GLU A 192 13.49 8.04 7.52
N PHE A 193 12.59 7.23 8.08
CA PHE A 193 11.25 7.03 7.56
C PHE A 193 10.50 8.35 7.40
N PHE A 194 10.50 9.19 8.42
CA PHE A 194 9.81 10.48 8.38
C PHE A 194 10.39 11.39 7.30
N ALA A 195 11.71 11.51 7.21
CA ALA A 195 12.37 12.35 6.21
C ALA A 195 12.06 11.92 4.77
N GLN A 196 11.97 10.61 4.52
CA GLN A 196 11.63 10.06 3.21
C GLN A 196 10.14 10.24 2.86
N ASN A 197 9.27 10.33 3.84
CA ASN A 197 7.82 10.29 3.68
C ASN A 197 7.10 11.61 4.07
N GLU A 198 7.81 12.62 4.57
CA GLU A 198 7.26 13.88 5.07
C GLU A 198 6.25 14.52 4.12
N SER A 199 6.53 14.45 2.82
CA SER A 199 5.75 15.11 1.77
C SER A 199 4.29 14.66 1.71
N TRP A 200 4.00 13.40 2.06
CA TRP A 200 2.64 12.86 2.11
C TRP A 200 2.15 12.61 3.55
N LEU A 201 3.07 12.21 4.44
CA LEU A 201 2.74 11.81 5.81
C LEU A 201 2.22 13.00 6.64
N MET A 202 2.86 14.16 6.52
CA MET A 202 2.44 15.36 7.24
C MET A 202 1.03 15.85 6.80
N PRO A 203 0.72 16.03 5.50
CA PRO A 203 -0.65 16.39 5.08
C PRO A 203 -1.69 15.32 5.43
N TYR A 204 -1.33 14.04 5.35
CA TYR A 204 -2.23 12.95 5.73
C TYR A 204 -2.59 13.01 7.23
N ALA A 205 -1.61 13.13 8.11
CA ALA A 205 -1.85 13.22 9.54
C ALA A 205 -2.65 14.49 9.93
N ALA A 206 -2.32 15.63 9.30
CA ALA A 206 -3.10 16.85 9.47
C ALA A 206 -4.56 16.67 9.03
N TYR A 207 -4.80 16.03 7.88
CA TYR A 207 -6.15 15.72 7.41
C TYR A 207 -6.90 14.83 8.41
N CYS A 208 -6.29 13.75 8.88
CA CYS A 208 -6.92 12.85 9.84
C CYS A 208 -7.26 13.58 11.16
N TYR A 209 -6.33 14.40 11.66
CA TYR A 209 -6.56 15.20 12.87
C TYR A 209 -7.73 16.19 12.67
N LEU A 210 -7.77 16.92 11.57
CA LEU A 210 -8.82 17.90 11.27
C LEU A 210 -10.17 17.21 11.05
N ARG A 211 -10.21 16.09 10.31
CA ARG A 211 -11.41 15.27 10.13
C ARG A 211 -12.02 14.90 11.48
N ASP A 212 -11.20 14.40 12.41
CA ASP A 212 -11.66 13.94 13.72
C ASP A 212 -12.07 15.13 14.62
N MET A 213 -11.34 16.23 14.57
CA MET A 213 -11.65 17.47 15.28
C MET A 213 -12.98 18.08 14.81
N TYR A 214 -13.21 18.16 13.50
CA TYR A 214 -14.45 18.70 12.93
C TYR A 214 -15.57 17.66 12.80
N ARG A 215 -15.27 16.37 13.04
CA ARG A 215 -16.20 15.24 12.90
C ARG A 215 -16.82 15.13 11.51
N THR A 216 -16.10 15.48 10.49
CA THR A 216 -16.49 15.38 9.09
C THR A 216 -15.27 15.26 8.19
N SER A 217 -15.33 14.39 7.20
CA SER A 217 -14.31 14.26 6.15
C SER A 217 -14.44 15.32 5.04
N ASP A 218 -15.54 16.07 5.04
CA ASP A 218 -15.75 17.16 4.09
C ASP A 218 -14.97 18.40 4.55
N PHE A 219 -13.78 18.58 3.99
CA PHE A 219 -12.89 19.69 4.32
C PHE A 219 -13.49 21.07 4.00
N THR A 220 -14.48 21.16 3.13
CA THR A 220 -15.15 22.45 2.84
C THR A 220 -15.89 23.01 4.06
N GLN A 221 -16.18 22.14 5.04
CA GLN A 221 -16.83 22.52 6.31
C GLN A 221 -15.83 22.86 7.44
N TRP A 222 -14.51 22.82 7.19
CA TRP A 222 -13.48 23.00 8.23
C TRP A 222 -13.10 24.45 8.51
N LYS A 223 -14.01 25.39 8.29
CA LYS A 223 -13.82 26.83 8.57
C LYS A 223 -12.51 27.35 7.97
N GLU A 224 -11.60 27.84 8.82
CA GLU A 224 -10.27 28.34 8.42
C GLU A 224 -9.38 27.29 7.76
N ASN A 225 -9.64 26.01 7.98
CA ASN A 225 -8.87 24.88 7.39
C ASN A 225 -9.52 24.32 6.11
N SER A 226 -10.52 24.98 5.55
CA SER A 226 -11.23 24.55 4.35
C SER A 226 -10.41 24.65 3.05
N VAL A 227 -9.28 25.33 3.09
CA VAL A 227 -8.34 25.47 1.95
C VAL A 227 -6.99 24.96 2.37
N PHE A 228 -6.41 24.09 1.52
CA PHE A 228 -5.07 23.56 1.76
C PHE A 228 -4.02 24.65 1.67
N ASP A 229 -3.26 24.87 2.74
CA ASP A 229 -2.08 25.71 2.78
C ASP A 229 -0.92 25.02 3.48
N LYS A 230 0.25 24.96 2.81
CA LYS A 230 1.42 24.23 3.33
C LYS A 230 1.97 24.82 4.63
N ASN A 231 1.87 26.11 4.84
CA ASN A 231 2.40 26.74 6.06
C ASN A 231 1.48 26.45 7.23
N THR A 232 0.17 26.56 7.03
CA THR A 232 -0.83 26.16 8.03
C THR A 232 -0.68 24.70 8.44
N ILE A 233 -0.43 23.79 7.48
CA ILE A 233 -0.19 22.38 7.79
C ILE A 233 1.10 22.20 8.61
N ARG A 234 2.18 22.91 8.27
CA ARG A 234 3.43 22.85 9.03
C ARG A 234 3.28 23.38 10.46
N GLU A 235 2.54 24.46 10.64
CA GLU A 235 2.25 25.01 11.97
C GLU A 235 1.41 24.05 12.80
N LEU A 236 0.37 23.45 12.20
CA LEU A 236 -0.47 22.44 12.85
C LEU A 236 0.34 21.23 13.30
N CYS A 237 1.29 20.79 12.48
CA CYS A 237 2.16 19.65 12.73
C CYS A 237 3.43 19.98 13.52
N SER A 238 3.56 21.21 14.01
CA SER A 238 4.71 21.63 14.81
C SER A 238 4.78 20.86 16.13
N VAL A 239 5.99 20.47 16.52
CA VAL A 239 6.26 19.75 17.79
C VAL A 239 5.78 20.52 19.01
N GLU A 240 5.79 21.87 18.94
CA GLU A 240 5.31 22.74 20.01
C GLU A 240 3.79 22.96 19.96
N GLY A 241 3.14 22.46 18.91
CA GLY A 241 1.70 22.65 18.68
C GLY A 241 0.84 21.78 19.58
N LYS A 242 -0.34 22.29 19.96
CA LYS A 242 -1.31 21.54 20.76
C LYS A 242 -1.83 20.26 20.08
N ALA A 243 -1.79 20.21 18.77
CA ALA A 243 -2.20 19.06 17.97
C ALA A 243 -1.13 17.95 17.92
N TYR A 244 0.12 18.26 18.25
CA TYR A 244 1.24 17.35 18.05
C TYR A 244 1.09 15.98 18.71
N PRO A 245 0.55 15.83 19.93
CA PRO A 245 0.34 14.51 20.53
C PRO A 245 -0.52 13.58 19.67
N GLU A 246 -1.58 14.10 19.03
CA GLU A 246 -2.43 13.32 18.13
C GLU A 246 -1.76 13.11 16.77
N ILE A 247 -1.11 14.12 16.24
CA ILE A 247 -0.39 14.03 14.96
C ILE A 247 0.78 13.06 15.03
N SER A 248 1.55 13.09 16.11
CA SER A 248 2.65 12.17 16.32
C SER A 248 2.20 10.71 16.48
N PHE A 249 1.03 10.49 17.08
CA PHE A 249 0.40 9.17 17.10
C PHE A 249 0.04 8.69 15.67
N LEU A 250 -0.49 9.56 14.81
CA LEU A 250 -0.79 9.21 13.41
C LEU A 250 0.49 8.90 12.61
N TYR A 251 1.59 9.63 12.85
CA TYR A 251 2.89 9.31 12.29
C TYR A 251 3.38 7.94 12.75
N PHE A 252 3.27 7.66 14.04
CA PHE A 252 3.63 6.36 14.61
C PHE A 252 2.85 5.22 13.95
N LEU A 253 1.52 5.34 13.77
CA LEU A 253 0.72 4.31 13.11
C LEU A 253 1.23 4.01 11.70
N GLN A 254 1.56 5.04 10.91
CA GLN A 254 2.08 4.84 9.58
C GLN A 254 3.50 4.30 9.58
N TYR A 255 4.35 4.70 10.52
CA TYR A 255 5.68 4.12 10.69
C TYR A 255 5.59 2.61 10.92
N VAL A 256 4.78 2.16 11.87
CA VAL A 256 4.59 0.74 12.18
C VAL A 256 4.04 -0.07 11.00
N LEU A 257 3.19 0.54 10.17
CA LEU A 257 2.61 -0.11 8.99
C LEU A 257 3.60 -0.26 7.82
N HIS A 258 4.62 0.58 7.77
CA HIS A 258 5.60 0.63 6.67
C HIS A 258 6.94 -0.04 7.00
N THR A 259 7.15 -0.45 8.23
CA THR A 259 8.37 -1.12 8.70
C THR A 259 8.10 -2.53 9.22
#